data_4d9a371c4ef7ab1de5b5d7ef24d0a083
#
_entry.id   4d9a371c4ef7ab1de5b5d7ef24d0a083
#
_cell.length_a   1.000
_cell.length_b   1.000
_cell.length_c   1.000
_cell.angle_alpha   90.00
_cell.angle_beta   90.00
_cell.angle_gamma   90.00
#
_symmetry.space_group_name_H-M   'P 1'
#
loop_
_entity.id
_entity.type
_entity.pdbx_description
1 polymer ?
#
loop_
_entity_poly.entity_id
_entity_poly.type
_entity_poly.pdbx_seq_one_letter_code
_entity_poly.pdbx_strand_id
1 'polypeptide(L)'
;MTVLVMTLFLVLVALISTLVIRSNIEKITEVWSPSLEYLQDLETMTAKYRIKQYQHLVESDDAVMNSCEEEIQKLESQIQDTGANLDAIMSADSDAQKGRDDYEVANAAWEKYRAASDEILKLSVRINSRKQQG
;
A
#
# COMPACT_ATOMS: atom_id res chain seq x y z
N MET A 1 12.91 -34.33 46.32
CA MET A 1 13.80 -33.35 45.64
C MET A 1 13.64 -33.36 44.13
N THR A 2 13.78 -34.46 43.41
CA THR A 2 13.67 -34.55 41.94
C THR A 2 12.33 -34.07 41.39
N VAL A 3 11.19 -34.41 41.98
CA VAL A 3 9.87 -33.95 41.53
C VAL A 3 9.71 -32.43 41.62
N LEU A 4 10.17 -31.80 42.72
CA LEU A 4 10.15 -30.37 42.90
C LEU A 4 11.00 -29.62 41.83
N VAL A 5 12.16 -30.14 41.47
CA VAL A 5 13.02 -29.54 40.43
C VAL A 5 12.36 -29.69 39.06
N MET A 6 11.74 -30.85 38.77
CA MET A 6 11.02 -31.04 37.51
C MET A 6 9.79 -30.14 37.37
N THR A 7 9.02 -29.99 38.43
CA THR A 7 7.85 -29.08 38.38
C THR A 7 8.27 -27.61 38.21
N LEU A 8 9.33 -27.17 38.88
CA LEU A 8 9.88 -25.84 38.70
C LEU A 8 10.36 -25.58 37.26
N PHE A 9 11.05 -26.56 36.68
CA PHE A 9 11.50 -26.50 35.30
C PHE A 9 10.32 -26.39 34.31
N LEU A 10 9.25 -27.20 34.49
CA LEU A 10 8.07 -27.13 33.65
C LEU A 10 7.35 -25.77 33.74
N VAL A 11 7.25 -25.22 34.95
CA VAL A 11 6.67 -23.88 35.15
C VAL A 11 7.52 -22.83 34.43
N LEU A 12 8.83 -22.89 34.52
CA LEU A 12 9.74 -21.96 33.83
C LEU A 12 9.58 -22.04 32.30
N VAL A 13 9.54 -23.24 31.74
CA VAL A 13 9.31 -23.44 30.30
C VAL A 13 7.95 -22.91 29.88
N ALA A 14 6.90 -23.16 30.64
CA ALA A 14 5.56 -22.63 30.36
C ALA A 14 5.53 -21.10 30.38
N LEU A 15 6.19 -20.45 31.32
CA LEU A 15 6.29 -19.00 31.39
C LEU A 15 7.02 -18.42 30.18
N ILE A 16 8.17 -19.00 29.82
CA ILE A 16 8.94 -18.56 28.64
C ILE A 16 8.10 -18.72 27.37
N SER A 17 7.45 -19.87 27.19
CA SER A 17 6.59 -20.12 26.04
C SER A 17 5.45 -19.11 25.94
N THR A 18 4.83 -18.76 27.06
CA THR A 18 3.74 -17.76 27.11
C THR A 18 4.24 -16.36 26.69
N LEU A 19 5.42 -15.96 27.14
CA LEU A 19 6.01 -14.68 26.77
C LEU A 19 6.33 -14.61 25.27
N VAL A 20 6.88 -15.68 24.71
CA VAL A 20 7.17 -15.76 23.25
C VAL A 20 5.89 -15.71 22.43
N ILE A 21 4.85 -16.46 22.83
CA ILE A 21 3.56 -16.45 22.13
C ILE A 21 2.94 -15.04 22.17
N ARG A 22 2.96 -14.39 23.33
CA ARG A 22 2.43 -13.04 23.49
C ARG A 22 3.14 -12.03 22.58
N SER A 23 4.47 -12.05 22.53
CA SER A 23 5.26 -11.19 21.64
C SER A 23 4.93 -11.41 20.16
N ASN A 24 4.75 -12.67 19.75
CA ASN A 24 4.38 -12.98 18.36
C ASN A 24 2.96 -12.52 18.03
N ILE A 25 2.01 -12.63 18.97
CA ILE A 25 0.64 -12.13 18.78
C ILE A 25 0.63 -10.61 18.63
N GLU A 26 1.37 -9.89 19.49
CA GLU A 26 1.51 -8.44 19.40
C GLU A 26 2.05 -8.02 18.02
N LYS A 27 3.10 -8.66 17.52
CA LYS A 27 3.63 -8.41 16.17
C LYS A 27 2.61 -8.65 15.05
N ILE A 28 1.87 -9.75 15.11
CA ILE A 28 0.83 -10.06 14.12
C ILE A 28 -0.26 -9.00 14.14
N THR A 29 -0.69 -8.56 15.32
CA THR A 29 -1.81 -7.63 15.47
C THR A 29 -1.41 -6.20 15.16
N GLU A 30 -0.21 -5.77 15.55
CA GLU A 30 0.21 -4.37 15.47
C GLU A 30 0.99 -4.04 14.19
N VAL A 31 1.62 -5.03 13.56
CA VAL A 31 2.44 -4.82 12.37
C VAL A 31 1.87 -5.54 11.14
N TRP A 32 1.77 -6.86 11.21
CA TRP A 32 1.44 -7.65 10.01
C TRP A 32 0.00 -7.48 9.54
N SER A 33 -0.97 -7.45 10.45
CA SER A 33 -2.38 -7.30 10.07
C SER A 33 -2.68 -5.93 9.45
N PRO A 34 -2.28 -4.81 10.06
CA PRO A 34 -2.43 -3.49 9.44
C PRO A 34 -1.64 -3.34 8.14
N SER A 35 -0.43 -3.93 8.05
CA SER A 35 0.36 -3.87 6.82
C SER A 35 -0.33 -4.57 5.66
N LEU A 36 -0.99 -5.71 5.89
CA LEU A 36 -1.78 -6.40 4.87
C LEU A 36 -3.00 -5.58 4.44
N GLU A 37 -3.68 -4.91 5.36
CA GLU A 37 -4.80 -4.02 5.05
C GLU A 37 -4.34 -2.87 4.14
N TYR A 38 -3.26 -2.18 4.49
CA TYR A 38 -2.71 -1.11 3.64
C TYR A 38 -2.26 -1.61 2.27
N LEU A 39 -1.68 -2.81 2.17
CA LEU A 39 -1.31 -3.40 0.89
C LEU A 39 -2.53 -3.70 0.01
N GLN A 40 -3.62 -4.21 0.58
CA GLN A 40 -4.89 -4.42 -0.14
C GLN A 40 -5.52 -3.10 -0.58
N ASP A 41 -5.45 -2.08 0.24
CA ASP A 41 -5.93 -0.74 -0.11
C ASP A 41 -5.11 -0.15 -1.25
N LEU A 42 -3.78 -0.24 -1.22
CA LEU A 42 -2.89 0.19 -2.30
C LEU A 42 -3.19 -0.53 -3.61
N GLU A 43 -3.39 -1.86 -3.59
CA GLU A 43 -3.78 -2.63 -4.76
C GLU A 43 -5.11 -2.13 -5.33
N THR A 44 -6.11 -1.95 -4.47
CA THR A 44 -7.44 -1.49 -4.86
C THR A 44 -7.40 -0.08 -5.45
N MET A 45 -6.68 0.85 -4.82
CA MET A 45 -6.56 2.23 -5.29
C MET A 45 -5.78 2.31 -6.61
N THR A 46 -4.71 1.53 -6.75
CA THR A 46 -3.94 1.45 -7.99
C THR A 46 -4.78 0.90 -9.15
N ALA A 47 -5.62 -0.11 -8.90
CA ALA A 47 -6.54 -0.62 -9.90
C ALA A 47 -7.59 0.43 -10.30
N LYS A 48 -8.18 1.15 -9.35
CA LYS A 48 -9.12 2.25 -9.62
C LYS A 48 -8.46 3.39 -10.42
N TYR A 49 -7.25 3.75 -10.05
CA TYR A 49 -6.45 4.76 -10.76
C TYR A 49 -6.29 4.39 -12.24
N ARG A 50 -5.91 3.16 -12.55
CA ARG A 50 -5.79 2.67 -13.94
C ARG A 50 -7.11 2.71 -14.68
N ILE A 51 -8.22 2.33 -14.04
CA ILE A 51 -9.56 2.40 -14.64
C ILE A 51 -9.91 3.84 -14.99
N LYS A 52 -9.65 4.79 -14.09
CA LYS A 52 -9.94 6.22 -14.35
C LYS A 52 -9.07 6.80 -15.46
N GLN A 53 -7.83 6.38 -15.57
CA GLN A 53 -6.97 6.74 -16.71
C GLN A 53 -7.53 6.22 -18.03
N TYR A 54 -7.94 4.96 -18.11
CA TYR A 54 -8.56 4.42 -19.31
C TYR A 54 -9.87 5.16 -19.66
N GLN A 55 -10.70 5.46 -18.66
CA GLN A 55 -11.91 6.26 -18.84
C GLN A 55 -11.58 7.62 -19.46
N HIS A 56 -10.63 8.36 -18.90
CA HIS A 56 -10.19 9.65 -19.39
C HIS A 56 -9.68 9.56 -20.85
N LEU A 57 -8.94 8.51 -21.21
CA LEU A 57 -8.37 8.35 -22.56
C LEU A 57 -9.40 8.06 -23.64
N VAL A 58 -10.52 7.39 -23.31
CA VAL A 58 -11.55 7.03 -24.28
C VAL A 58 -12.72 8.00 -24.31
N GLU A 59 -12.79 8.91 -23.34
CA GLU A 59 -13.86 9.89 -23.19
C GLU A 59 -13.65 11.07 -24.14
N SER A 60 -14.76 11.62 -24.62
CA SER A 60 -14.79 12.80 -25.48
C SER A 60 -15.55 13.98 -24.87
N ASP A 61 -16.24 13.76 -23.75
CA ASP A 61 -16.94 14.81 -23.00
C ASP A 61 -15.98 15.44 -21.99
N ASP A 62 -15.75 16.74 -22.15
CA ASP A 62 -14.82 17.50 -21.30
C ASP A 62 -15.22 17.50 -19.81
N ALA A 63 -16.51 17.49 -19.49
CA ALA A 63 -16.97 17.45 -18.11
C ALA A 63 -16.65 16.12 -17.44
N VAL A 64 -16.80 15.00 -18.19
CA VAL A 64 -16.45 13.66 -17.71
C VAL A 64 -14.93 13.51 -17.59
N MET A 65 -14.17 14.04 -18.56
CA MET A 65 -12.71 14.05 -18.50
C MET A 65 -12.19 14.79 -17.26
N ASN A 66 -12.71 15.98 -16.98
CA ASN A 66 -12.34 16.77 -15.79
C ASN A 66 -12.68 16.00 -14.49
N SER A 67 -13.83 15.35 -14.44
CA SER A 67 -14.20 14.51 -13.28
C SER A 67 -13.23 13.32 -13.11
N CYS A 68 -12.79 12.69 -14.20
CA CYS A 68 -11.77 11.64 -14.13
C CYS A 68 -10.43 12.17 -13.61
N GLU A 69 -10.01 13.37 -14.02
CA GLU A 69 -8.77 14.00 -13.53
C GLU A 69 -8.82 14.28 -12.04
N GLU A 70 -9.94 14.81 -11.53
CA GLU A 70 -10.13 15.03 -10.09
C GLU A 70 -10.05 13.73 -9.29
N GLU A 71 -10.69 12.66 -9.79
CA GLU A 71 -10.64 11.35 -9.15
C GLU A 71 -9.23 10.73 -9.20
N ILE A 72 -8.50 10.91 -10.30
CA ILE A 72 -7.11 10.48 -10.44
C ILE A 72 -6.24 11.17 -9.39
N GLN A 73 -6.32 12.50 -9.27
CA GLN A 73 -5.56 13.25 -8.28
C GLN A 73 -5.88 12.84 -6.83
N LYS A 74 -7.16 12.60 -6.55
CA LYS A 74 -7.60 12.09 -5.24
C LYS A 74 -7.00 10.71 -4.95
N LEU A 75 -7.01 9.80 -5.92
CA LEU A 75 -6.43 8.46 -5.77
C LEU A 75 -4.91 8.52 -5.58
N GLU A 76 -4.21 9.42 -6.26
CA GLU A 76 -2.77 9.64 -6.06
C GLU A 76 -2.45 10.06 -4.63
N SER A 77 -3.19 11.03 -4.08
CA SER A 77 -3.01 11.45 -2.69
C SER A 77 -3.28 10.28 -1.72
N GLN A 78 -4.35 9.53 -1.94
CA GLN A 78 -4.68 8.39 -1.10
C GLN A 78 -3.61 7.28 -1.15
N ILE A 79 -3.08 6.98 -2.34
CA ILE A 79 -1.99 5.99 -2.52
C ILE A 79 -0.74 6.47 -1.76
N GLN A 80 -0.39 7.74 -1.86
CA GLN A 80 0.76 8.32 -1.17
C GLN A 80 0.60 8.24 0.35
N ASP A 81 -0.56 8.65 0.88
CA ASP A 81 -0.86 8.63 2.32
C ASP A 81 -0.85 7.20 2.88
N THR A 82 -1.49 6.26 2.17
CA THR A 82 -1.53 4.85 2.56
C THR A 82 -0.14 4.23 2.52
N GLY A 83 0.66 4.56 1.50
CA GLY A 83 2.05 4.12 1.39
C GLY A 83 2.93 4.62 2.54
N ALA A 84 2.77 5.89 2.94
CA ALA A 84 3.48 6.45 4.07
C ALA A 84 3.10 5.78 5.40
N ASN A 85 1.82 5.45 5.60
CA ASN A 85 1.36 4.72 6.77
C ASN A 85 1.93 3.29 6.81
N LEU A 86 1.96 2.60 5.68
CA LEU A 86 2.57 1.26 5.55
C LEU A 86 4.07 1.31 5.90
N ASP A 87 4.82 2.26 5.34
CA ASP A 87 6.24 2.42 5.64
C ASP A 87 6.49 2.72 7.12
N ALA A 88 5.67 3.57 7.74
CA ALA A 88 5.78 3.90 9.16
C ALA A 88 5.60 2.66 10.05
N ILE A 89 4.61 1.81 9.77
CA ILE A 89 4.38 0.57 10.53
C ILE A 89 5.51 -0.41 10.34
N MET A 90 5.94 -0.65 9.10
CA MET A 90 7.04 -1.58 8.81
C MET A 90 8.39 -1.09 9.35
N SER A 91 8.58 0.23 9.46
CA SER A 91 9.79 0.82 10.04
C SER A 91 9.90 0.62 11.55
N ALA A 92 8.79 0.39 12.22
CA ALA A 92 8.75 0.14 13.67
C ALA A 92 9.18 -1.29 14.04
N ASP A 93 9.18 -2.24 13.09
CA ASP A 93 9.59 -3.64 13.32
C ASP A 93 10.83 -4.01 12.51
N SER A 94 11.91 -4.39 13.22
CA SER A 94 13.17 -4.83 12.60
C SER A 94 13.01 -6.11 11.75
N ASP A 95 12.02 -6.94 12.05
CA ASP A 95 11.76 -8.18 11.30
C ASP A 95 11.02 -7.92 9.98
N ALA A 96 10.47 -6.71 9.80
CA ALA A 96 9.79 -6.28 8.58
C ALA A 96 10.73 -5.77 7.48
N GLN A 97 12.05 -5.80 7.66
CA GLN A 97 13.04 -5.23 6.73
C GLN A 97 12.85 -5.72 5.30
N LYS A 98 12.67 -7.03 5.10
CA LYS A 98 12.46 -7.59 3.76
C LYS A 98 11.16 -7.05 3.11
N GLY A 99 10.10 -6.91 3.89
CA GLY A 99 8.83 -6.35 3.39
C GLY A 99 8.99 -4.89 2.97
N ARG A 100 9.80 -4.11 3.69
CA ARG A 100 10.14 -2.73 3.32
C ARG A 100 10.94 -2.67 2.03
N ASP A 101 11.97 -3.50 1.89
CA ASP A 101 12.79 -3.54 0.66
C ASP A 101 11.91 -3.87 -0.55
N ASP A 102 11.01 -4.84 -0.43
CA ASP A 102 10.06 -5.21 -1.48
C ASP A 102 9.07 -4.06 -1.78
N TYR A 103 8.59 -3.36 -0.76
CA TYR A 103 7.72 -2.20 -0.91
C TYR A 103 8.43 -1.03 -1.59
N GLU A 104 9.67 -0.72 -1.25
CA GLU A 104 10.47 0.32 -1.90
C GLU A 104 10.62 0.08 -3.41
N VAL A 105 10.85 -1.18 -3.80
CA VAL A 105 10.91 -1.57 -5.23
C VAL A 105 9.56 -1.34 -5.91
N ALA A 106 8.47 -1.74 -5.28
CA ALA A 106 7.12 -1.53 -5.80
C ALA A 106 6.77 -0.04 -5.92
N ASN A 107 7.09 0.75 -4.91
CA ASN A 107 6.87 2.19 -4.91
C ASN A 107 7.68 2.91 -6.00
N ALA A 108 8.95 2.52 -6.21
CA ALA A 108 9.75 3.07 -7.30
C ALA A 108 9.18 2.72 -8.69
N ALA A 109 8.59 1.54 -8.86
CA ALA A 109 7.90 1.15 -10.09
C ALA A 109 6.59 1.96 -10.26
N TRP A 110 5.85 2.20 -9.19
CA TRP A 110 4.67 3.04 -9.19
C TRP A 110 4.97 4.48 -9.64
N GLU A 111 6.00 5.11 -9.10
CA GLU A 111 6.40 6.47 -9.46
C GLU A 111 6.76 6.59 -10.96
N LYS A 112 7.46 5.59 -11.51
CA LYS A 112 7.75 5.54 -12.96
C LYS A 112 6.47 5.40 -13.78
N TYR A 113 5.55 4.54 -13.35
CA TYR A 113 4.26 4.36 -14.01
C TYR A 113 3.46 5.66 -13.99
N ARG A 114 3.36 6.33 -12.84
CA ARG A 114 2.66 7.60 -12.67
C ARG A 114 3.22 8.68 -13.60
N ALA A 115 4.53 8.85 -13.63
CA ALA A 115 5.17 9.84 -14.50
C ALA A 115 4.88 9.59 -16.01
N ALA A 116 4.94 8.35 -16.44
CA ALA A 116 4.59 7.99 -17.83
C ALA A 116 3.10 8.22 -18.13
N SER A 117 2.24 7.95 -17.18
CA SER A 117 0.81 8.17 -17.26
C SER A 117 0.44 9.64 -17.38
N ASP A 118 1.05 10.52 -16.60
CA ASP A 118 0.85 11.97 -16.68
C ASP A 118 1.18 12.52 -18.06
N GLU A 119 2.22 12.00 -18.71
CA GLU A 119 2.55 12.39 -20.09
C GLU A 119 1.45 11.98 -21.08
N ILE A 120 0.92 10.77 -20.93
CA ILE A 120 -0.17 10.27 -21.80
C ILE A 120 -1.44 11.09 -21.60
N LEU A 121 -1.82 11.40 -20.36
CA LEU A 121 -2.99 12.23 -20.07
C LEU A 121 -2.86 13.64 -20.67
N LYS A 122 -1.70 14.28 -20.53
CA LYS A 122 -1.42 15.58 -21.16
C LYS A 122 -1.51 15.54 -22.69
N LEU A 123 -1.07 14.46 -23.31
CA LEU A 123 -1.19 14.27 -24.74
C LEU A 123 -2.64 14.09 -25.18
N SER A 124 -3.45 13.34 -24.43
CA SER A 124 -4.88 13.13 -24.76
C SER A 124 -5.65 14.44 -24.73
N VAL A 125 -5.45 15.28 -23.71
CA VAL A 125 -6.07 16.62 -23.62
C VAL A 125 -5.71 17.48 -24.82
N ARG A 126 -4.43 17.50 -25.24
CA ARG A 126 -3.98 18.27 -26.41
C ARG A 126 -4.62 17.79 -27.72
N ILE A 127 -4.81 16.47 -27.87
CA ILE A 127 -5.44 15.88 -29.06
C ILE A 127 -6.92 16.27 -29.11
N ASN A 128 -7.63 16.18 -28.00
CA ASN A 128 -9.06 16.53 -27.93
C ASN A 128 -9.28 18.02 -28.17
N SER A 129 -8.47 18.90 -27.60
CA SER A 129 -8.54 20.34 -27.82
C SER A 129 -8.36 20.72 -29.31
N ARG A 130 -7.50 19.99 -30.04
CA ARG A 130 -7.31 20.22 -31.50
C ARG A 130 -8.49 19.75 -32.34
N LYS A 131 -9.16 18.66 -31.94
CA LYS A 131 -10.35 18.16 -32.64
C LYS A 131 -11.56 19.09 -32.54
N GLN A 132 -11.64 19.87 -31.44
CA GLN A 132 -12.73 20.83 -31.23
C GLN A 132 -12.53 22.15 -32.00
N GLN A 133 -11.31 22.44 -32.46
CA GLN A 133 -10.98 23.70 -33.18
C GLN A 133 -11.00 23.54 -34.72
N GLY A 134 -11.22 22.37 -35.26
CA GLY A 134 -11.26 22.09 -36.69
C GLY A 134 -12.60 21.58 -37.14
#